data_ff4396a8ac260593efd62bb6a349e01a
#
_entry.id   ff4396a8ac260593efd62bb6a349e01a
#
_cell.length_a   1.000
_cell.length_b   1.000
_cell.length_c   1.000
_cell.angle_alpha   90.00
_cell.angle_beta   90.00
_cell.angle_gamma   90.00
#
_symmetry.space_group_name_H-M   'P 1'
#
loop_
_entity.id
_entity.type
_entity.pdbx_description
1 polymer ?
#
loop_
_entity_poly.entity_id
_entity_poly.type
_entity_poly.pdbx_seq_one_letter_code
_entity_poly.pdbx_strand_id
1 'polypeptide(L)'
;MKEAIRKADPDVVVNCVGVLNQAAENNKAEAVYINSYLPHYLVNIFRGTDKKLVHLSTDCVFSGQRGVYRDSDAPDGRTFYDRSKALGEVKDDQNLTFRNSIIGPDISPDGIGLFNWFMSQKNEVNGYTKSIWSGVTTLTLAKAIERATEVGLTGLYQLSNNNKISKYELCLLFNKEFRRNQLKINSIDGVIQDKSLLRSEKPFDFIVPSYEQMIEEMADWVKQHKILYKHYGL
;
A
#
# COMPACT_ATOMS: atom_id res chain seq x y z
N MET A 1 -16.24 -13.39 11.96
CA MET A 1 -15.93 -13.09 10.54
C MET A 1 -16.83 -13.86 9.56
N LYS A 2 -16.77 -15.20 9.49
CA LYS A 2 -17.59 -15.98 8.55
C LYS A 2 -19.08 -15.66 8.63
N GLU A 3 -19.62 -15.54 9.84
CA GLU A 3 -21.02 -15.17 10.06
C GLU A 3 -21.34 -13.74 9.57
N ALA A 4 -20.42 -12.78 9.81
CA ALA A 4 -20.57 -11.41 9.32
C ALA A 4 -20.59 -11.35 7.79
N ILE A 5 -19.69 -12.08 7.12
CA ILE A 5 -19.65 -12.19 5.66
C ILE A 5 -20.93 -12.81 5.15
N ARG A 6 -21.40 -13.91 5.77
CA ARG A 6 -22.65 -14.57 5.37
C ARG A 6 -23.88 -13.66 5.55
N LYS A 7 -23.90 -12.85 6.62
CA LYS A 7 -25.00 -11.92 6.90
C LYS A 7 -25.00 -10.73 5.93
N ALA A 8 -23.82 -10.21 5.60
CA ALA A 8 -23.68 -9.09 4.67
C ALA A 8 -23.87 -9.51 3.20
N ASP A 9 -23.60 -10.77 2.92
CA ASP A 9 -23.69 -11.40 1.59
C ASP A 9 -23.02 -10.59 0.46
N PRO A 10 -21.77 -10.10 0.62
CA PRO A 10 -21.15 -9.22 -0.35
C PRO A 10 -20.71 -10.00 -1.60
N ASP A 11 -20.69 -9.36 -2.77
CA ASP A 11 -20.09 -9.91 -3.98
C ASP A 11 -18.57 -9.85 -3.95
N VAL A 12 -18.02 -8.82 -3.31
CA VAL A 12 -16.58 -8.59 -3.19
C VAL A 12 -16.20 -8.26 -1.75
N VAL A 13 -15.17 -8.92 -1.24
CA VAL A 13 -14.53 -8.57 0.03
C VAL A 13 -13.16 -8.00 -0.24
N VAL A 14 -12.88 -6.77 0.25
CA VAL A 14 -11.56 -6.17 0.18
C VAL A 14 -10.84 -6.40 1.51
N ASN A 15 -9.77 -7.18 1.48
CA ASN A 15 -8.96 -7.47 2.67
C ASN A 15 -7.80 -6.48 2.81
N CYS A 16 -8.01 -5.44 3.63
CA CYS A 16 -7.01 -4.43 3.98
C CYS A 16 -6.31 -4.70 5.32
N VAL A 17 -6.64 -5.82 5.98
CA VAL A 17 -6.12 -6.12 7.32
C VAL A 17 -4.71 -6.69 7.24
N GLY A 18 -3.82 -6.23 8.13
CA GLY A 18 -2.46 -6.72 8.22
C GLY A 18 -1.76 -6.33 9.51
N VAL A 19 -0.91 -7.21 10.02
CA VAL A 19 0.02 -6.93 11.12
C VAL A 19 1.33 -6.46 10.50
N LEU A 20 1.75 -5.22 10.82
CA LEU A 20 2.81 -4.52 10.10
C LEU A 20 4.16 -4.55 10.83
N ASN A 21 5.24 -4.53 10.08
CA ASN A 21 6.61 -4.24 10.52
C ASN A 21 6.98 -4.87 11.89
N GLN A 22 7.31 -4.05 12.88
CA GLN A 22 7.75 -4.48 14.20
C GLN A 22 6.67 -5.28 14.96
N ALA A 23 5.40 -4.98 14.75
CA ALA A 23 4.32 -5.75 15.36
C ALA A 23 4.32 -7.21 14.88
N ALA A 24 4.65 -7.45 13.61
CA ALA A 24 4.79 -8.80 13.06
C ALA A 24 6.00 -9.56 13.62
N GLU A 25 7.11 -8.85 13.89
CA GLU A 25 8.27 -9.45 14.56
C GLU A 25 7.97 -9.79 16.03
N ASN A 26 7.23 -8.94 16.73
CA ASN A 26 6.91 -9.10 18.15
C ASN A 26 5.85 -10.17 18.38
N ASN A 27 4.88 -10.34 17.47
CA ASN A 27 3.82 -11.34 17.56
C ASN A 27 3.70 -12.15 16.27
N LYS A 28 4.60 -13.13 16.14
CA LYS A 28 4.70 -13.98 14.95
C LYS A 28 3.45 -14.82 14.70
N ALA A 29 2.81 -15.31 15.76
CA ALA A 29 1.59 -16.12 15.65
C ALA A 29 0.43 -15.30 15.06
N GLU A 30 0.24 -14.09 15.53
CA GLU A 30 -0.77 -13.16 15.01
C GLU A 30 -0.45 -12.77 13.55
N ALA A 31 0.83 -12.49 13.25
CA ALA A 31 1.24 -12.18 11.89
C ALA A 31 0.97 -13.33 10.92
N VAL A 32 1.24 -14.58 11.29
CA VAL A 32 0.88 -15.77 10.48
C VAL A 32 -0.63 -15.87 10.31
N TYR A 33 -1.38 -15.68 11.40
CA TYR A 33 -2.83 -15.79 11.35
C TYR A 33 -3.46 -14.72 10.44
N ILE A 34 -3.06 -13.47 10.60
CA ILE A 34 -3.66 -12.33 9.88
C ILE A 34 -3.07 -12.18 8.48
N ASN A 35 -1.73 -12.20 8.35
CA ASN A 35 -1.09 -11.89 7.07
C ASN A 35 -1.09 -13.08 6.10
N SER A 36 -1.03 -14.31 6.63
CA SER A 36 -0.88 -15.53 5.82
C SER A 36 -2.17 -16.34 5.76
N TYR A 37 -2.69 -16.79 6.91
CA TYR A 37 -3.84 -17.70 6.93
C TYR A 37 -5.14 -17.01 6.50
N LEU A 38 -5.42 -15.81 6.99
CA LEU A 38 -6.69 -15.10 6.74
C LEU A 38 -7.03 -14.92 5.26
N PRO A 39 -6.13 -14.48 4.36
CA PRO A 39 -6.45 -14.36 2.95
C PRO A 39 -6.90 -15.69 2.33
N HIS A 40 -6.18 -16.77 2.60
CA HIS A 40 -6.56 -18.11 2.11
C HIS A 40 -7.85 -18.64 2.74
N TYR A 41 -8.10 -18.30 3.99
CA TYR A 41 -9.36 -18.64 4.65
C TYR A 41 -10.56 -17.94 3.98
N LEU A 42 -10.41 -16.67 3.61
CA LEU A 42 -11.42 -15.91 2.87
C LEU A 42 -11.68 -16.53 1.48
N VAL A 43 -10.63 -16.91 0.76
CA VAL A 43 -10.76 -17.65 -0.51
C VAL A 43 -11.56 -18.93 -0.32
N ASN A 44 -11.29 -19.70 0.75
CA ASN A 44 -12.03 -20.94 1.03
C ASN A 44 -13.52 -20.69 1.33
N ILE A 45 -13.86 -19.53 1.92
CA ILE A 45 -15.28 -19.17 2.15
C ILE A 45 -16.02 -18.96 0.81
N PHE A 46 -15.32 -18.42 -0.19
CA PHE A 46 -15.91 -18.08 -1.49
C PHE A 46 -15.79 -19.20 -2.55
N ARG A 47 -15.14 -20.29 -2.21
CA ARG A 47 -14.96 -21.43 -3.13
C ARG A 47 -16.30 -21.96 -3.61
N GLY A 48 -16.48 -22.07 -4.94
CA GLY A 48 -17.72 -22.53 -5.58
C GLY A 48 -18.83 -21.50 -5.60
N THR A 49 -18.51 -20.23 -5.39
CA THR A 49 -19.42 -19.08 -5.57
C THR A 49 -18.83 -18.09 -6.57
N ASP A 50 -19.63 -17.14 -7.04
CA ASP A 50 -19.16 -16.03 -7.90
C ASP A 50 -18.52 -14.87 -7.12
N LYS A 51 -18.42 -15.00 -5.79
CA LYS A 51 -17.86 -13.98 -4.89
C LYS A 51 -16.35 -13.92 -5.00
N LYS A 52 -15.79 -12.73 -4.74
CA LYS A 52 -14.38 -12.41 -4.98
C LYS A 52 -13.70 -11.82 -3.75
N LEU A 53 -12.44 -12.22 -3.54
CA LEU A 53 -11.52 -11.54 -2.64
C LEU A 53 -10.62 -10.58 -3.42
N VAL A 54 -10.52 -9.33 -2.98
CA VAL A 54 -9.42 -8.41 -3.34
C VAL A 54 -8.50 -8.31 -2.12
N HIS A 55 -7.28 -8.86 -2.24
CA HIS A 55 -6.29 -8.87 -1.16
C HIS A 55 -5.19 -7.83 -1.41
N LEU A 56 -4.84 -7.06 -0.37
CA LEU A 56 -3.75 -6.10 -0.42
C LEU A 56 -2.47 -6.72 0.14
N SER A 57 -1.51 -6.98 -0.76
CA SER A 57 -0.13 -7.35 -0.44
C SER A 57 0.76 -6.10 -0.38
N THR A 58 2.07 -6.24 -0.44
CA THR A 58 3.04 -5.17 -0.22
C THR A 58 4.27 -5.34 -1.11
N ASP A 59 4.97 -4.24 -1.40
CA ASP A 59 6.31 -4.23 -1.98
C ASP A 59 7.36 -4.83 -1.03
N CYS A 60 7.05 -4.89 0.27
CA CYS A 60 7.93 -5.48 1.28
C CYS A 60 8.12 -7.00 1.12
N VAL A 61 7.32 -7.68 0.28
CA VAL A 61 7.63 -9.08 -0.10
C VAL A 61 9.00 -9.18 -0.80
N PHE A 62 9.55 -8.04 -1.24
CA PHE A 62 10.88 -7.95 -1.83
C PHE A 62 11.92 -7.33 -0.88
N SER A 63 13.17 -7.79 -0.99
CA SER A 63 14.28 -7.33 -0.15
C SER A 63 14.70 -5.87 -0.42
N GLY A 64 14.46 -5.38 -1.62
CA GLY A 64 14.90 -4.04 -2.05
C GLY A 64 16.37 -3.96 -2.45
N GLN A 65 17.04 -5.08 -2.69
CA GLN A 65 18.45 -5.10 -3.13
C GLN A 65 18.60 -4.80 -4.63
N ARG A 66 17.60 -5.10 -5.44
CA ARG A 66 17.67 -5.00 -6.91
C ARG A 66 16.86 -3.84 -7.48
N GLY A 67 15.64 -3.64 -6.97
CA GLY A 67 14.65 -2.76 -7.58
C GLY A 67 14.00 -3.33 -8.85
N VAL A 68 13.03 -2.61 -9.37
CA VAL A 68 12.30 -2.94 -10.61
C VAL A 68 11.77 -4.38 -10.60
N TYR A 69 11.17 -4.78 -9.49
CA TYR A 69 10.60 -6.11 -9.33
C TYR A 69 9.36 -6.28 -10.19
N ARG A 70 9.25 -7.43 -10.84
CA ARG A 70 8.11 -7.80 -11.71
C ARG A 70 7.09 -8.66 -10.95
N ASP A 71 5.86 -8.77 -11.46
CA ASP A 71 4.81 -9.64 -10.91
C ASP A 71 5.26 -11.10 -10.81
N SER A 72 6.11 -11.55 -11.77
CA SER A 72 6.65 -12.91 -11.84
C SER A 72 7.82 -13.16 -10.92
N ASP A 73 8.40 -12.12 -10.33
CA ASP A 73 9.56 -12.29 -9.43
C ASP A 73 9.14 -12.98 -8.13
N ALA A 74 9.95 -13.92 -7.70
CA ALA A 74 9.76 -14.60 -6.42
C ALA A 74 10.02 -13.62 -5.26
N PRO A 75 9.16 -13.59 -4.23
CA PRO A 75 9.42 -12.85 -3.01
C PRO A 75 10.73 -13.26 -2.36
N ASP A 76 11.59 -12.28 -2.03
CA ASP A 76 12.89 -12.45 -1.40
C ASP A 76 13.06 -11.62 -0.12
N GLY A 77 11.97 -11.08 0.42
CA GLY A 77 11.91 -10.33 1.66
C GLY A 77 12.37 -11.16 2.87
N ARG A 78 13.01 -10.51 3.83
CA ARG A 78 13.75 -11.21 4.89
C ARG A 78 13.11 -11.13 6.26
N THR A 79 12.36 -10.07 6.54
CA THR A 79 11.68 -9.89 7.83
C THR A 79 10.51 -10.87 7.98
N PHE A 80 10.05 -11.04 9.19
CA PHE A 80 8.87 -11.88 9.42
C PHE A 80 7.62 -11.28 8.77
N TYR A 81 7.51 -9.94 8.78
CA TYR A 81 6.47 -9.22 8.05
C TYR A 81 6.51 -9.56 6.56
N ASP A 82 7.65 -9.39 5.91
CA ASP A 82 7.83 -9.64 4.47
C ASP A 82 7.37 -11.04 4.09
N ARG A 83 7.85 -12.06 4.86
CA ARG A 83 7.54 -13.48 4.63
C ARG A 83 6.09 -13.83 4.91
N SER A 84 5.52 -13.30 5.98
CA SER A 84 4.12 -13.56 6.33
C SER A 84 3.17 -12.96 5.30
N LYS A 85 3.48 -11.77 4.75
CA LYS A 85 2.71 -11.16 3.67
C LYS A 85 2.84 -11.93 2.36
N ALA A 86 4.05 -12.38 2.01
CA ALA A 86 4.29 -13.20 0.82
C ALA A 86 3.51 -14.52 0.84
N LEU A 87 3.44 -15.19 2.01
CA LEU A 87 2.65 -16.41 2.19
C LEU A 87 1.14 -16.19 2.08
N GLY A 88 0.67 -14.98 2.31
CA GLY A 88 -0.76 -14.63 2.19
C GLY A 88 -1.19 -14.23 0.78
N GLU A 89 -0.26 -14.12 -0.18
CA GLU A 89 -0.62 -13.75 -1.55
C GLU A 89 -1.45 -14.84 -2.22
N VAL A 90 -2.61 -14.44 -2.73
CA VAL A 90 -3.52 -15.29 -3.48
C VAL A 90 -3.27 -15.05 -4.97
N LYS A 91 -3.09 -16.13 -5.72
CA LYS A 91 -2.89 -16.06 -7.17
C LYS A 91 -3.69 -17.18 -7.84
N ASP A 92 -4.90 -16.84 -8.22
CA ASP A 92 -5.82 -17.74 -8.92
C ASP A 92 -6.63 -16.95 -9.97
N ASP A 93 -7.59 -17.60 -10.62
CA ASP A 93 -8.44 -17.04 -11.68
C ASP A 93 -9.78 -16.47 -11.18
N GLN A 94 -10.01 -16.48 -9.85
CA GLN A 94 -11.21 -15.94 -9.22
C GLN A 94 -10.90 -14.67 -8.43
N ASN A 95 -9.82 -14.65 -7.67
CA ASN A 95 -9.48 -13.61 -6.72
C ASN A 95 -8.41 -12.65 -7.26
N LEU A 96 -8.26 -11.50 -6.62
CA LEU A 96 -7.26 -10.50 -6.98
C LEU A 96 -6.32 -10.22 -5.80
N THR A 97 -5.02 -10.19 -6.05
CA THR A 97 -4.03 -9.63 -5.13
C THR A 97 -3.36 -8.42 -5.77
N PHE A 98 -3.46 -7.27 -5.12
CA PHE A 98 -2.62 -6.12 -5.43
C PHE A 98 -1.36 -6.13 -4.58
N ARG A 99 -0.20 -6.18 -5.22
CA ARG A 99 1.12 -5.97 -4.63
C ARG A 99 1.49 -4.51 -4.84
N ASN A 100 1.51 -3.72 -3.76
CA ASN A 100 1.74 -2.28 -3.84
C ASN A 100 2.33 -1.73 -2.54
N SER A 101 2.97 -0.58 -2.61
CA SER A 101 3.24 0.27 -1.45
C SER A 101 2.23 1.41 -1.42
N ILE A 102 1.83 1.84 -0.23
CA ILE A 102 0.81 2.89 -0.08
C ILE A 102 1.29 4.00 0.82
N ILE A 103 0.86 5.21 0.49
CA ILE A 103 0.93 6.39 1.34
C ILE A 103 -0.45 7.03 1.44
N GLY A 104 -0.79 7.56 2.59
CA GLY A 104 -2.08 8.23 2.75
C GLY A 104 -2.27 8.77 4.14
N PRO A 105 -3.33 9.59 4.31
CA PRO A 105 -3.70 10.11 5.61
C PRO A 105 -4.24 8.97 6.48
N ASP A 106 -3.92 9.03 7.76
CA ASP A 106 -4.44 8.14 8.78
C ASP A 106 -5.54 8.84 9.58
N ILE A 107 -6.58 8.12 9.95
CA ILE A 107 -7.64 8.63 10.84
C ILE A 107 -7.12 8.72 12.28
N SER A 108 -6.20 7.83 12.65
CA SER A 108 -5.54 7.85 13.95
C SER A 108 -4.36 8.81 13.99
N PRO A 109 -4.20 9.65 15.02
CA PRO A 109 -2.99 10.45 15.21
C PRO A 109 -1.73 9.59 15.40
N ASP A 110 -1.88 8.36 15.87
CA ASP A 110 -0.80 7.40 16.11
C ASP A 110 -0.49 6.50 14.91
N GLY A 111 -0.99 6.86 13.72
CA GLY A 111 -0.73 6.14 12.49
C GLY A 111 0.75 6.06 12.14
N ILE A 112 1.20 4.91 11.63
CA ILE A 112 2.62 4.58 11.41
C ILE A 112 3.12 4.81 9.99
N GLY A 113 2.25 5.31 9.10
CA GLY A 113 2.60 5.55 7.69
C GLY A 113 3.57 6.71 7.50
N LEU A 114 4.29 6.70 6.36
CA LEU A 114 5.26 7.75 6.00
C LEU A 114 4.64 9.16 6.01
N PHE A 115 3.42 9.29 5.50
CA PHE A 115 2.73 10.58 5.48
C PHE A 115 2.38 11.06 6.91
N ASN A 116 1.87 10.18 7.77
CA ASN A 116 1.57 10.53 9.16
C ASN A 116 2.83 10.94 9.94
N TRP A 117 3.93 10.19 9.74
CA TRP A 117 5.24 10.56 10.29
C TRP A 117 5.68 11.94 9.78
N PHE A 118 5.57 12.22 8.47
CA PHE A 118 5.94 13.52 7.91
C PHE A 118 5.12 14.66 8.50
N MET A 119 3.81 14.47 8.65
CA MET A 119 2.92 15.48 9.22
C MET A 119 3.18 15.78 10.70
N SER A 120 3.77 14.85 11.44
CA SER A 120 4.17 15.06 12.84
C SER A 120 5.47 15.86 13.01
N GLN A 121 6.26 16.06 11.96
CA GLN A 121 7.54 16.79 12.03
C GLN A 121 7.34 18.29 12.17
N LYS A 122 8.21 18.99 12.93
CA LYS A 122 8.01 20.41 13.26
C LYS A 122 8.99 21.36 12.57
N ASN A 123 10.28 21.14 12.66
CA ASN A 123 11.29 22.10 12.22
C ASN A 123 11.99 21.67 10.93
N GLU A 124 12.64 20.53 10.99
CA GLU A 124 13.36 19.95 9.88
C GLU A 124 13.25 18.43 9.88
N VAL A 125 13.50 17.84 8.74
CA VAL A 125 13.46 16.40 8.55
C VAL A 125 14.52 15.97 7.53
N ASN A 126 15.04 14.75 7.70
CA ASN A 126 15.93 14.13 6.74
C ASN A 126 15.13 13.35 5.71
N GLY A 127 15.27 13.69 4.44
CA GLY A 127 14.75 12.95 3.31
C GLY A 127 15.81 12.05 2.70
N TYR A 128 15.52 10.77 2.54
CA TYR A 128 16.46 9.76 2.06
C TYR A 128 16.45 9.69 0.54
N THR A 129 17.58 10.04 -0.10
CA THR A 129 17.73 10.06 -1.57
C THR A 129 17.91 8.66 -2.16
N LYS A 130 18.45 7.71 -1.39
CA LYS A 130 18.72 6.34 -1.84
C LYS A 130 17.69 5.32 -1.38
N SER A 131 16.66 5.75 -0.64
CA SER A 131 15.49 4.93 -0.33
C SER A 131 14.43 5.14 -1.41
N ILE A 132 14.46 4.27 -2.41
CA ILE A 132 13.61 4.34 -3.59
C ILE A 132 12.27 3.66 -3.32
N TRP A 133 11.22 4.30 -3.73
CA TRP A 133 9.84 3.88 -3.58
C TRP A 133 9.11 3.90 -4.93
N SER A 134 8.15 3.02 -5.09
CA SER A 134 7.12 3.10 -6.11
C SER A 134 5.81 2.59 -5.51
N GLY A 135 4.79 3.38 -5.58
CA GLY A 135 3.52 3.01 -4.98
C GLY A 135 2.45 4.03 -5.33
N VAL A 136 1.35 3.98 -4.60
CA VAL A 136 0.19 4.83 -4.85
C VAL A 136 -0.33 5.45 -3.56
N THR A 137 -1.14 6.50 -3.66
CA THR A 137 -1.92 6.98 -2.51
C THR A 137 -3.06 6.01 -2.20
N THR A 138 -3.53 6.00 -0.95
CA THR A 138 -4.70 5.21 -0.54
C THR A 138 -5.93 5.55 -1.38
N LEU A 139 -6.08 6.81 -1.81
CA LEU A 139 -7.15 7.25 -2.70
C LEU A 139 -7.03 6.63 -4.10
N THR A 140 -5.82 6.65 -4.68
CA THR A 140 -5.57 6.01 -5.98
C THR A 140 -5.77 4.49 -5.91
N LEU A 141 -5.36 3.86 -4.80
CA LEU A 141 -5.61 2.42 -4.58
C LEU A 141 -7.12 2.12 -4.55
N ALA A 142 -7.92 2.94 -3.87
CA ALA A 142 -9.37 2.76 -3.81
C ALA A 142 -10.00 2.84 -5.21
N LYS A 143 -9.63 3.83 -6.02
CA LYS A 143 -10.05 3.95 -7.44
C LYS A 143 -9.62 2.74 -8.28
N ALA A 144 -8.41 2.23 -8.06
CA ALA A 144 -7.92 1.04 -8.77
C ALA A 144 -8.68 -0.23 -8.38
N ILE A 145 -9.04 -0.38 -7.10
CA ILE A 145 -9.86 -1.51 -6.60
C ILE A 145 -11.26 -1.46 -7.22
N GLU A 146 -11.88 -0.29 -7.24
CA GLU A 146 -13.19 -0.08 -7.88
C GLU A 146 -13.13 -0.52 -9.35
N ARG A 147 -12.19 0.03 -10.13
CA ARG A 147 -12.03 -0.32 -11.54
C ARG A 147 -11.71 -1.80 -11.77
N ALA A 148 -10.85 -2.39 -10.94
CA ALA A 148 -10.51 -3.81 -11.01
C ALA A 148 -11.74 -4.71 -10.76
N THR A 149 -12.61 -4.29 -9.86
CA THR A 149 -13.87 -4.99 -9.56
C THR A 149 -14.83 -4.91 -10.75
N GLU A 150 -15.00 -3.73 -11.34
CA GLU A 150 -15.86 -3.52 -12.53
C GLU A 150 -15.46 -4.39 -13.72
N VAL A 151 -14.13 -4.47 -14.00
CA VAL A 151 -13.62 -5.25 -15.15
C VAL A 151 -13.40 -6.73 -14.82
N GLY A 152 -13.71 -7.16 -13.61
CA GLY A 152 -13.55 -8.56 -13.21
C GLY A 152 -12.09 -9.01 -13.12
N LEU A 153 -11.13 -8.11 -12.83
CA LEU A 153 -9.69 -8.42 -12.79
C LEU A 153 -9.38 -9.52 -11.77
N THR A 154 -8.55 -10.51 -12.15
CA THR A 154 -8.15 -11.63 -11.29
C THR A 154 -6.63 -11.87 -11.36
N GLY A 155 -6.08 -12.58 -10.38
CA GLY A 155 -4.67 -12.91 -10.30
C GLY A 155 -3.86 -11.96 -9.43
N LEU A 156 -2.56 -11.86 -9.66
CA LEU A 156 -1.66 -10.98 -8.92
C LEU A 156 -1.13 -9.87 -9.84
N TYR A 157 -1.25 -8.63 -9.36
CA TYR A 157 -0.82 -7.42 -10.07
C TYR A 157 -0.03 -6.50 -9.16
N GLN A 158 0.99 -5.85 -9.73
CA GLN A 158 1.69 -4.75 -9.10
C GLN A 158 1.03 -3.43 -9.50
N LEU A 159 0.64 -2.62 -8.53
CA LEU A 159 0.02 -1.32 -8.77
C LEU A 159 1.05 -0.20 -8.60
N SER A 160 1.56 0.30 -9.70
CA SER A 160 2.50 1.43 -9.76
C SER A 160 2.35 2.16 -11.09
N ASN A 161 2.88 3.38 -11.18
CA ASN A 161 2.95 4.15 -12.42
C ASN A 161 4.23 3.87 -13.22
N ASN A 162 4.98 2.83 -12.85
CA ASN A 162 6.28 2.44 -13.41
C ASN A 162 7.42 3.48 -13.26
N ASN A 163 7.18 4.55 -12.51
CA ASN A 163 8.21 5.51 -12.15
C ASN A 163 8.73 5.24 -10.74
N LYS A 164 9.94 5.70 -10.49
CA LYS A 164 10.58 5.65 -9.18
C LYS A 164 10.59 7.04 -8.57
N ILE A 165 10.50 7.10 -7.25
CA ILE A 165 10.67 8.32 -6.49
C ILE A 165 11.43 8.01 -5.21
N SER A 166 12.34 8.89 -4.79
CA SER A 166 13.00 8.76 -3.49
C SER A 166 12.08 9.23 -2.36
N LYS A 167 12.33 8.75 -1.15
CA LYS A 167 11.62 9.29 0.02
C LYS A 167 11.90 10.78 0.26
N TYR A 168 13.06 11.28 -0.19
CA TYR A 168 13.35 12.72 -0.20
C TYR A 168 12.37 13.48 -1.09
N GLU A 169 12.22 13.07 -2.34
CA GLU A 169 11.30 13.71 -3.29
C GLU A 169 9.84 13.60 -2.83
N LEU A 170 9.43 12.46 -2.26
CA LEU A 170 8.09 12.34 -1.64
C LEU A 170 7.88 13.36 -0.51
N CYS A 171 8.89 13.56 0.35
CA CYS A 171 8.80 14.57 1.40
C CYS A 171 8.69 15.99 0.81
N LEU A 172 9.38 16.29 -0.31
CA LEU A 172 9.23 17.58 -0.99
C LEU A 172 7.80 17.79 -1.50
N LEU A 173 7.17 16.77 -2.09
CA LEU A 173 5.79 16.83 -2.55
C LEU A 173 4.82 17.03 -1.37
N PHE A 174 4.99 16.30 -0.27
CA PHE A 174 4.19 16.51 0.93
C PHE A 174 4.36 17.94 1.49
N ASN A 175 5.59 18.44 1.51
CA ASN A 175 5.89 19.79 1.99
C ASN A 175 5.17 20.85 1.16
N LYS A 176 5.20 20.70 -0.17
CA LYS A 176 4.52 21.60 -1.10
C LYS A 176 3.01 21.60 -0.83
N GLU A 177 2.36 20.45 -0.84
CA GLU A 177 0.90 20.35 -0.85
C GLU A 177 0.25 20.53 0.56
N PHE A 178 0.94 20.13 1.63
CA PHE A 178 0.40 20.14 2.99
C PHE A 178 1.04 21.17 3.93
N ARG A 179 2.26 21.64 3.63
CA ARG A 179 3.03 22.51 4.52
C ARG A 179 3.44 23.83 3.88
N ARG A 180 3.02 24.13 2.64
CA ARG A 180 3.38 25.36 1.89
C ARG A 180 4.90 25.60 1.85
N ASN A 181 5.69 24.51 1.75
CA ASN A 181 7.16 24.51 1.77
C ASN A 181 7.80 25.09 3.06
N GLN A 182 7.09 25.06 4.20
CA GLN A 182 7.59 25.64 5.44
C GLN A 182 8.53 24.72 6.23
N LEU A 183 8.52 23.41 5.96
CA LEU A 183 9.41 22.45 6.61
C LEU A 183 10.74 22.38 5.86
N LYS A 184 11.85 22.49 6.59
CA LYS A 184 13.17 22.29 5.99
C LYS A 184 13.42 20.79 5.77
N ILE A 185 13.73 20.38 4.55
CA ILE A 185 14.03 18.98 4.22
C ILE A 185 15.48 18.86 3.82
N ASN A 186 16.26 18.15 4.64
CA ASN A 186 17.67 17.89 4.38
C ASN A 186 17.81 16.65 3.48
N SER A 187 18.55 16.81 2.39
CA SER A 187 18.89 15.70 1.49
C SER A 187 20.03 14.88 2.08
N ILE A 188 19.77 13.61 2.39
CA ILE A 188 20.80 12.68 2.85
C ILE A 188 20.66 11.33 2.15
N ASP A 189 21.76 10.58 2.05
CA ASP A 189 21.73 9.26 1.40
C ASP A 189 20.81 8.27 2.11
N GLY A 190 20.90 8.20 3.44
CA GLY A 190 20.07 7.34 4.28
C GLY A 190 20.24 5.85 3.99
N VAL A 191 19.17 5.09 4.14
CA VAL A 191 19.15 3.65 3.85
C VAL A 191 19.11 3.41 2.34
N ILE A 192 20.05 2.62 1.83
CA ILE A 192 20.08 2.21 0.42
C ILE A 192 19.10 1.04 0.25
N GLN A 193 17.98 1.30 -0.39
CA GLN A 193 16.95 0.31 -0.65
C GLN A 193 16.12 0.71 -1.87
N ASP A 194 15.91 -0.23 -2.79
CA ASP A 194 15.05 -0.05 -3.94
C ASP A 194 14.01 -1.17 -4.02
N LYS A 195 12.81 -0.91 -3.50
CA LYS A 195 11.65 -1.82 -3.58
C LYS A 195 10.72 -1.48 -4.73
N SER A 196 11.21 -0.75 -5.74
CA SER A 196 10.37 -0.33 -6.84
C SER A 196 9.79 -1.54 -7.60
N LEU A 197 8.53 -1.39 -7.94
CA LEU A 197 7.72 -2.35 -8.65
C LEU A 197 7.58 -1.94 -10.11
N LEU A 198 7.66 -2.90 -11.01
CA LEU A 198 7.35 -2.73 -12.42
C LEU A 198 6.01 -3.40 -12.71
N ARG A 199 5.00 -2.61 -13.01
CA ARG A 199 3.69 -3.10 -13.42
C ARG A 199 3.82 -3.85 -14.74
N SER A 200 3.24 -5.06 -14.83
CA SER A 200 3.20 -5.83 -16.06
C SER A 200 2.29 -5.18 -17.11
N GLU A 201 2.53 -5.51 -18.37
CA GLU A 201 1.71 -5.11 -19.53
C GLU A 201 0.39 -5.88 -19.64
N LYS A 202 -0.02 -6.60 -18.60
CA LYS A 202 -1.30 -7.30 -18.58
C LYS A 202 -2.47 -6.33 -18.76
N PRO A 203 -3.58 -6.74 -19.37
CA PRO A 203 -4.69 -5.85 -19.69
C PRO A 203 -5.46 -5.42 -18.45
N PHE A 204 -5.00 -4.38 -17.79
CA PHE A 204 -5.73 -3.63 -16.79
C PHE A 204 -5.65 -2.15 -17.16
N ASP A 205 -6.75 -1.61 -17.61
CA ASP A 205 -6.87 -0.29 -18.24
C ASP A 205 -6.81 0.90 -17.26
N PHE A 206 -6.62 0.65 -15.95
CA PHE A 206 -6.46 1.70 -14.97
C PHE A 206 -5.11 2.40 -15.11
N ILE A 207 -5.12 3.69 -15.38
CA ILE A 207 -3.92 4.53 -15.47
C ILE A 207 -3.59 5.05 -14.06
N VAL A 208 -2.42 4.67 -13.54
CA VAL A 208 -1.92 5.21 -12.28
C VAL A 208 -1.31 6.60 -12.55
N PRO A 209 -1.80 7.67 -11.89
CA PRO A 209 -1.33 9.03 -12.13
C PRO A 209 0.14 9.25 -11.72
N SER A 210 0.71 10.43 -12.05
CA SER A 210 2.02 10.85 -11.53
C SER A 210 1.98 11.02 -10.01
N TYR A 211 3.16 11.06 -9.37
CA TYR A 211 3.24 11.27 -7.92
C TYR A 211 2.68 12.63 -7.52
N GLU A 212 2.96 13.67 -8.31
CA GLU A 212 2.44 15.02 -8.10
C GLU A 212 0.92 15.02 -8.10
N GLN A 213 0.30 14.41 -9.12
CA GLN A 213 -1.16 14.33 -9.23
C GLN A 213 -1.78 13.52 -8.08
N MET A 214 -1.20 12.37 -7.73
CA MET A 214 -1.70 11.55 -6.63
C MET A 214 -1.66 12.29 -5.30
N ILE A 215 -0.60 13.07 -5.03
CA ILE A 215 -0.44 13.79 -3.77
C ILE A 215 -1.31 15.05 -3.75
N GLU A 216 -1.48 15.74 -4.87
CA GLU A 216 -2.43 16.85 -5.02
C GLU A 216 -3.87 16.37 -4.76
N GLU A 217 -4.32 15.28 -5.40
CA GLU A 217 -5.64 14.69 -5.16
C GLU A 217 -5.83 14.27 -3.69
N MET A 218 -4.79 13.70 -3.07
CA MET A 218 -4.80 13.34 -1.65
C MET A 218 -4.92 14.59 -0.76
N ALA A 219 -4.25 15.68 -1.11
CA ALA A 219 -4.35 16.94 -0.36
C ALA A 219 -5.76 17.54 -0.45
N ASP A 220 -6.38 17.49 -1.62
CA ASP A 220 -7.75 17.96 -1.79
C ASP A 220 -8.77 17.09 -1.06
N TRP A 221 -8.57 15.77 -1.06
CA TRP A 221 -9.36 14.86 -0.25
C TRP A 221 -9.30 15.20 1.25
N VAL A 222 -8.09 15.41 1.79
CA VAL A 222 -7.90 15.76 3.20
C VAL A 222 -8.56 17.09 3.53
N LYS A 223 -8.44 18.10 2.64
CA LYS A 223 -9.10 19.42 2.81
C LYS A 223 -10.63 19.30 2.84
N GLN A 224 -11.21 18.44 2.00
CA GLN A 224 -12.66 18.20 1.95
C GLN A 224 -13.16 17.42 3.17
N HIS A 225 -12.32 16.60 3.79
CA HIS A 225 -12.65 15.72 4.90
C HIS A 225 -11.93 16.06 6.20
N LYS A 226 -11.73 17.36 6.46
CA LYS A 226 -10.98 17.87 7.63
C LYS A 226 -11.43 17.28 8.97
N ILE A 227 -12.69 16.92 9.12
CA ILE A 227 -13.24 16.34 10.34
C ILE A 227 -12.53 15.01 10.68
N LEU A 228 -12.17 14.21 9.68
CA LEU A 228 -11.47 12.93 9.85
C LEU A 228 -9.99 13.13 10.22
N TYR A 229 -9.39 14.25 9.81
CA TYR A 229 -7.95 14.49 9.87
C TYR A 229 -7.55 15.71 10.72
N LYS A 230 -8.33 15.99 11.78
CA LYS A 230 -8.13 17.17 12.67
C LYS A 230 -6.72 17.24 13.26
N HIS A 231 -6.11 16.10 13.53
CA HIS A 231 -4.78 15.99 14.13
C HIS A 231 -3.64 16.49 13.23
N TYR A 232 -3.86 16.67 11.92
CA TYR A 232 -2.85 17.27 11.04
C TYR A 232 -2.81 18.80 11.10
N GLY A 233 -3.82 19.47 11.66
CA GLY A 233 -3.85 20.93 11.82
C GLY A 233 -3.91 21.71 10.50
N LEU A 234 -4.58 21.18 9.47
CA LEU A 234 -4.70 21.74 8.11
C LEU A 234 -5.92 22.66 7.94
#